data_213c4239e4f0b883592f84c783780cc7
#
_entry.id   213c4239e4f0b883592f84c783780cc7
#
_cell.length_a   1.000
_cell.length_b   1.000
_cell.length_c   1.000
_cell.angle_alpha   90.00
_cell.angle_beta   90.00
_cell.angle_gamma   90.00
#
_symmetry.space_group_name_H-M   'P 1'
#
loop_
_entity.id
_entity.type
_entity.pdbx_description
1 polymer ?
#
loop_
_entity_poly.entity_id
_entity_poly.type
_entity_poly.pdbx_seq_one_letter_code
_entity_poly.pdbx_strand_id
1 'polypeptide(L)'
;VNDRGLRRIITGIGDKNGIETEAGFDITPASEIMAIMCFATSVDDLRRRIDNILLGITEDDKPFTVKDMGVGGSIVALLLDALKPNLVQTTEGTPAFVHCGPFANIAHGCNSVMATAAALEYGDYAITEAGFGADLGAEKFYNIKCRKTGLQPDLTVLVVTLQALKMHGGVALEDIKQPNVAGMEAGYWNLDKHVKNLQSFGQTVVIAFNKFATDTDEEIEVLRKHCEEMGCGFAVNSAFAEGGKGAMELAELVVKTIDERPSAPLYFTYADEDSVEEKIEKVAFNLYGAGSVTMSDSAKAMIDEIKKLGAEKFPICIAKTQYSFSTDAKAYGPTEGFELHVRDITLNMGAEMIVVIAGPIMRMPGLPKSPQAERIDVVNGEITGLS
;
A
#
# COMPACT_ATOMS: atom_id res chain seq x y z
N VAL A 1 -9.85 -14.49 -2.95
CA VAL A 1 -9.51 -15.77 -3.59
C VAL A 1 -8.16 -15.64 -4.27
N ASN A 2 -7.22 -16.54 -3.94
CA ASN A 2 -5.89 -16.61 -4.55
C ASN A 2 -5.87 -17.84 -5.46
N ASP A 3 -5.97 -17.64 -6.77
CA ASP A 3 -6.04 -18.77 -7.72
C ASP A 3 -5.34 -18.41 -9.02
N ARG A 4 -4.27 -19.16 -9.36
CA ARG A 4 -3.55 -18.99 -10.63
C ARG A 4 -4.43 -19.25 -11.84
N GLY A 5 -5.41 -20.15 -11.74
CA GLY A 5 -6.35 -20.49 -12.80
C GLY A 5 -7.22 -19.30 -13.21
N LEU A 6 -7.45 -18.34 -12.29
CA LEU A 6 -8.23 -17.15 -12.57
C LEU A 6 -7.49 -16.04 -13.32
N ARG A 7 -6.17 -16.16 -13.52
CA ARG A 7 -5.39 -15.18 -14.28
C ARG A 7 -5.78 -15.10 -15.74
N ARG A 8 -6.21 -16.24 -16.30
CA ARG A 8 -6.64 -16.36 -17.69
C ARG A 8 -7.67 -17.47 -17.75
N ILE A 9 -8.88 -17.12 -18.14
CA ILE A 9 -10.00 -18.03 -18.30
C ILE A 9 -10.68 -17.81 -19.64
N ILE A 10 -11.42 -18.81 -20.11
CA ILE A 10 -12.30 -18.68 -21.26
C ILE A 10 -13.73 -18.82 -20.78
N THR A 11 -14.57 -17.83 -21.04
CA THR A 11 -16.00 -17.84 -20.76
C THR A 11 -16.79 -18.13 -22.03
N GLY A 12 -18.07 -18.52 -21.90
CA GLY A 12 -18.94 -18.77 -23.04
C GLY A 12 -18.73 -20.11 -23.75
N ILE A 13 -17.96 -21.04 -23.19
CA ILE A 13 -17.70 -22.37 -23.77
C ILE A 13 -19.00 -23.19 -23.79
N GLY A 14 -19.34 -23.74 -24.95
CA GLY A 14 -20.49 -24.63 -25.16
C GLY A 14 -21.73 -23.93 -25.72
N ASP A 15 -22.68 -24.75 -26.18
CA ASP A 15 -23.90 -24.25 -26.84
C ASP A 15 -24.74 -23.37 -25.93
N LYS A 16 -25.17 -22.21 -26.43
CA LYS A 16 -26.03 -21.23 -25.73
C LYS A 16 -25.40 -20.52 -24.51
N ASN A 17 -24.10 -20.61 -24.33
CA ASN A 17 -23.40 -20.00 -23.21
C ASN A 17 -22.82 -18.58 -23.54
N GLY A 18 -23.21 -18.01 -24.69
CA GLY A 18 -22.75 -16.70 -25.14
C GLY A 18 -21.57 -16.80 -26.09
N ILE A 19 -20.82 -15.71 -26.20
CA ILE A 19 -19.64 -15.62 -27.07
C ILE A 19 -18.42 -16.09 -26.28
N GLU A 20 -17.61 -16.96 -26.86
CA GLU A 20 -16.33 -17.35 -26.26
C GLU A 20 -15.44 -16.13 -26.14
N THR A 21 -15.04 -15.82 -24.90
CA THR A 21 -14.22 -14.65 -24.60
C THR A 21 -13.14 -15.00 -23.59
N GLU A 22 -11.91 -14.58 -23.87
CA GLU A 22 -10.84 -14.66 -22.90
C GLU A 22 -11.01 -13.56 -21.84
N ALA A 23 -10.92 -13.91 -20.57
CA ALA A 23 -11.03 -13.02 -19.43
C ALA A 23 -10.04 -13.39 -18.32
N GLY A 24 -9.98 -12.58 -17.28
CA GLY A 24 -9.17 -12.85 -16.10
C GLY A 24 -9.68 -12.08 -14.89
N PHE A 25 -9.13 -12.39 -13.73
CA PHE A 25 -9.49 -11.74 -12.48
C PHE A 25 -8.25 -11.22 -11.76
N ASP A 26 -8.39 -10.08 -11.12
CA ASP A 26 -7.50 -9.60 -10.08
C ASP A 26 -7.96 -10.10 -8.71
N ILE A 27 -7.05 -10.18 -7.74
CA ILE A 27 -7.43 -10.41 -6.35
C ILE A 27 -8.28 -9.23 -5.85
N THR A 28 -9.29 -9.49 -5.02
CA THR A 28 -10.20 -8.47 -4.49
C THR A 28 -9.49 -7.21 -3.98
N PRO A 29 -8.38 -7.29 -3.19
CA PRO A 29 -7.64 -6.11 -2.74
C PRO A 29 -6.99 -5.26 -3.84
N ALA A 30 -6.88 -5.78 -5.07
CA ALA A 30 -6.34 -5.06 -6.23
C ALA A 30 -7.44 -4.56 -7.18
N SER A 31 -8.71 -4.90 -6.92
CA SER A 31 -9.82 -4.52 -7.78
C SER A 31 -10.11 -3.01 -7.73
N GLU A 32 -10.62 -2.47 -8.84
CA GLU A 32 -11.08 -1.09 -8.89
C GLU A 32 -12.22 -0.83 -7.89
N ILE A 33 -13.12 -1.81 -7.69
CA ILE A 33 -14.23 -1.71 -6.71
C ILE A 33 -13.67 -1.52 -5.29
N MET A 34 -12.61 -2.24 -4.90
CA MET A 34 -11.97 -2.02 -3.59
C MET A 34 -11.43 -0.59 -3.47
N ALA A 35 -10.78 -0.06 -4.51
CA ALA A 35 -10.30 1.32 -4.50
C ALA A 35 -11.45 2.33 -4.43
N ILE A 36 -12.53 2.11 -5.18
CA ILE A 36 -13.75 2.93 -5.12
C ILE A 36 -14.32 2.94 -3.69
N MET A 37 -14.44 1.78 -3.05
CA MET A 37 -14.93 1.66 -1.67
C MET A 37 -14.07 2.44 -0.67
N CYS A 38 -12.76 2.50 -0.90
CA CYS A 38 -11.84 3.28 -0.04
C CYS A 38 -12.07 4.79 -0.17
N PHE A 39 -12.44 5.27 -1.36
CA PHE A 39 -12.61 6.71 -1.62
C PHE A 39 -14.04 7.21 -1.55
N ALA A 40 -15.03 6.34 -1.64
CA ALA A 40 -16.44 6.72 -1.54
C ALA A 40 -16.75 7.34 -0.17
N THR A 41 -17.48 8.47 -0.18
CA THR A 41 -17.87 9.22 1.03
C THR A 41 -19.36 9.15 1.32
N SER A 42 -20.15 8.65 0.37
CA SER A 42 -21.60 8.47 0.49
C SER A 42 -22.08 7.41 -0.50
N VAL A 43 -23.35 7.00 -0.37
CA VAL A 43 -23.99 6.09 -1.34
C VAL A 43 -24.07 6.73 -2.74
N ASP A 44 -24.35 8.02 -2.83
CA ASP A 44 -24.41 8.73 -4.11
C ASP A 44 -23.02 8.84 -4.76
N ASP A 45 -21.96 9.09 -3.97
CA ASP A 45 -20.58 9.09 -4.47
C ASP A 45 -20.16 7.68 -4.89
N LEU A 46 -20.49 6.66 -4.11
CA LEU A 46 -20.27 5.26 -4.50
C LEU A 46 -20.94 4.97 -5.86
N ARG A 47 -22.21 5.38 -6.02
CA ARG A 47 -22.95 5.18 -7.27
C ARG A 47 -22.27 5.88 -8.45
N ARG A 48 -21.89 7.13 -8.29
CA ARG A 48 -21.19 7.91 -9.31
C ARG A 48 -19.88 7.23 -9.75
N ARG A 49 -19.10 6.76 -8.78
CA ARG A 49 -17.83 6.07 -9.04
C ARG A 49 -18.02 4.73 -9.74
N ILE A 50 -18.98 3.92 -9.29
CA ILE A 50 -19.32 2.63 -9.92
C ILE A 50 -19.80 2.85 -11.36
N ASP A 51 -20.66 3.83 -11.59
CA ASP A 51 -21.16 4.16 -12.94
C ASP A 51 -20.03 4.59 -13.89
N ASN A 52 -18.93 5.15 -13.35
CA ASN A 52 -17.79 5.61 -14.12
C ASN A 52 -16.71 4.53 -14.39
N ILE A 53 -16.85 3.31 -13.86
CA ILE A 53 -15.90 2.24 -14.19
C ILE A 53 -15.87 2.05 -15.72
N LEU A 54 -14.68 2.15 -16.29
CA LEU A 54 -14.44 1.97 -17.73
C LEU A 54 -14.41 0.48 -18.06
N LEU A 55 -15.29 0.06 -18.97
CA LEU A 55 -15.39 -1.32 -19.46
C LEU A 55 -14.70 -1.52 -20.81
N GLY A 56 -14.53 -0.45 -21.56
CA GLY A 56 -13.90 -0.49 -22.88
C GLY A 56 -14.08 0.81 -23.64
N ILE A 57 -13.57 0.82 -24.86
CA ILE A 57 -13.72 1.93 -25.82
C ILE A 57 -14.54 1.41 -26.99
N THR A 58 -15.54 2.18 -27.41
CA THR A 58 -16.38 1.85 -28.56
C THR A 58 -15.62 2.05 -29.89
N GLU A 59 -16.16 1.53 -30.99
CA GLU A 59 -15.62 1.74 -32.33
C GLU A 59 -15.53 3.24 -32.74
N ASP A 60 -16.35 4.09 -32.08
CA ASP A 60 -16.35 5.55 -32.28
C ASP A 60 -15.40 6.29 -31.31
N ASP A 61 -14.41 5.61 -30.72
CA ASP A 61 -13.47 6.16 -29.73
C ASP A 61 -14.11 6.79 -28.48
N LYS A 62 -15.27 6.28 -28.04
CA LYS A 62 -15.97 6.76 -26.83
C LYS A 62 -15.80 5.77 -25.68
N PRO A 63 -15.67 6.25 -24.43
CA PRO A 63 -15.69 5.38 -23.28
C PRO A 63 -17.03 4.65 -23.17
N PHE A 64 -17.00 3.34 -22.92
CA PHE A 64 -18.13 2.51 -22.54
C PHE A 64 -17.98 2.13 -21.06
N THR A 65 -18.95 2.53 -20.26
CA THR A 65 -18.87 2.45 -18.80
C THR A 65 -19.93 1.54 -18.19
N VAL A 66 -19.84 1.27 -16.90
CA VAL A 66 -20.88 0.55 -16.14
C VAL A 66 -22.22 1.27 -16.22
N LYS A 67 -22.24 2.61 -16.33
CA LYS A 67 -23.47 3.38 -16.56
C LYS A 67 -24.12 3.02 -17.89
N ASP A 68 -23.33 2.91 -18.95
CA ASP A 68 -23.85 2.58 -20.30
C ASP A 68 -24.37 1.14 -20.35
N MET A 69 -23.74 0.24 -19.58
CA MET A 69 -24.23 -1.14 -19.40
C MET A 69 -25.51 -1.23 -18.57
N GLY A 70 -25.81 -0.21 -17.75
CA GLY A 70 -27.05 -0.12 -16.96
C GLY A 70 -27.07 -0.98 -15.68
N VAL A 71 -25.92 -1.49 -15.20
CA VAL A 71 -25.87 -2.42 -14.04
C VAL A 71 -25.35 -1.79 -12.75
N GLY A 72 -24.98 -0.52 -12.75
CA GLY A 72 -24.41 0.16 -11.59
C GLY A 72 -25.26 0.06 -10.32
N GLY A 73 -26.59 0.12 -10.44
CA GLY A 73 -27.51 -0.04 -9.31
C GLY A 73 -27.40 -1.39 -8.61
N SER A 74 -27.24 -2.47 -9.37
CA SER A 74 -27.09 -3.83 -8.82
C SER A 74 -25.77 -3.97 -8.06
N ILE A 75 -24.68 -3.38 -8.59
CA ILE A 75 -23.37 -3.38 -7.92
C ILE A 75 -23.45 -2.59 -6.60
N VAL A 76 -24.01 -1.38 -6.62
CA VAL A 76 -24.19 -0.56 -5.42
C VAL A 76 -25.05 -1.27 -4.38
N ALA A 77 -26.13 -1.94 -4.78
CA ALA A 77 -26.99 -2.70 -3.86
C ALA A 77 -26.23 -3.79 -3.10
N LEU A 78 -25.29 -4.49 -3.76
CA LEU A 78 -24.43 -5.48 -3.14
C LEU A 78 -23.40 -4.86 -2.17
N LEU A 79 -23.04 -3.60 -2.36
CA LEU A 79 -22.01 -2.91 -1.59
C LEU A 79 -22.55 -2.04 -0.46
N LEU A 80 -23.87 -1.88 -0.30
CA LEU A 80 -24.46 -0.97 0.69
C LEU A 80 -24.01 -1.24 2.13
N ASP A 81 -23.97 -2.49 2.54
CA ASP A 81 -23.50 -2.85 3.88
C ASP A 81 -21.98 -2.78 3.99
N ALA A 82 -21.26 -3.14 2.90
CA ALA A 82 -19.81 -3.05 2.85
C ALA A 82 -19.30 -1.60 2.88
N LEU A 83 -20.11 -0.61 2.53
CA LEU A 83 -19.74 0.81 2.60
C LEU A 83 -19.63 1.34 4.03
N LYS A 84 -20.21 0.66 5.01
CA LYS A 84 -20.20 1.07 6.42
C LYS A 84 -18.93 0.58 7.10
N PRO A 85 -18.07 1.46 7.67
CA PRO A 85 -16.94 1.03 8.47
C PRO A 85 -17.37 0.14 9.64
N ASN A 86 -16.63 -0.93 9.90
CA ASN A 86 -16.87 -1.77 11.08
C ASN A 86 -16.18 -1.15 12.28
N LEU A 87 -16.93 -0.85 13.32
CA LEU A 87 -16.40 -0.44 14.62
C LEU A 87 -16.16 -1.68 15.47
N VAL A 88 -14.92 -1.90 15.86
CA VAL A 88 -14.49 -3.00 16.73
C VAL A 88 -13.78 -2.43 17.96
N GLN A 89 -13.62 -3.26 18.98
CA GLN A 89 -12.90 -2.90 20.20
C GLN A 89 -11.63 -3.77 20.29
N THR A 90 -10.50 -3.12 20.56
CA THR A 90 -9.25 -3.84 20.81
C THR A 90 -9.29 -4.54 22.18
N THR A 91 -8.33 -5.43 22.44
CA THR A 91 -8.19 -6.10 23.75
C THR A 91 -7.94 -5.12 24.91
N GLU A 92 -7.39 -3.94 24.63
CA GLU A 92 -7.18 -2.85 25.58
C GLU A 92 -8.40 -1.92 25.74
N GLY A 93 -9.49 -2.22 25.02
CA GLY A 93 -10.73 -1.43 25.09
C GLY A 93 -10.77 -0.22 24.17
N THR A 94 -9.73 0.04 23.38
CA THR A 94 -9.68 1.17 22.45
C THR A 94 -10.55 0.88 21.21
N PRO A 95 -11.39 1.84 20.75
CA PRO A 95 -12.15 1.65 19.53
C PRO A 95 -11.25 1.64 18.29
N ALA A 96 -11.59 0.81 17.31
CA ALA A 96 -10.91 0.76 16.03
C ALA A 96 -11.91 0.59 14.88
N PHE A 97 -11.74 1.37 13.81
CA PHE A 97 -12.48 1.22 12.58
C PHE A 97 -11.74 0.30 11.60
N VAL A 98 -12.39 -0.79 11.18
CA VAL A 98 -11.87 -1.73 10.17
C VAL A 98 -12.71 -1.59 8.92
N HIS A 99 -12.09 -1.10 7.83
CA HIS A 99 -12.81 -0.86 6.60
C HIS A 99 -11.90 -0.88 5.38
N CYS A 100 -12.25 -1.70 4.40
CA CYS A 100 -11.50 -1.96 3.17
C CYS A 100 -10.09 -2.56 3.46
N GLY A 101 -9.37 -2.97 2.41
CA GLY A 101 -8.07 -3.62 2.59
C GLY A 101 -7.31 -3.78 1.25
N PRO A 102 -7.07 -2.68 0.51
CA PRO A 102 -6.25 -2.75 -0.70
C PRO A 102 -4.79 -3.02 -0.33
N PHE A 103 -4.08 -3.84 -1.13
CA PHE A 103 -2.67 -4.12 -0.91
C PHE A 103 -1.78 -3.04 -1.52
N ALA A 104 -0.82 -2.50 -0.77
CA ALA A 104 0.03 -1.40 -1.22
C ALA A 104 1.03 -1.76 -2.32
N ASN A 105 1.32 -3.04 -2.54
CA ASN A 105 2.21 -3.49 -3.62
C ASN A 105 1.50 -3.65 -4.98
N ILE A 106 0.15 -3.66 -5.01
CA ILE A 106 -0.67 -3.83 -6.22
C ILE A 106 -1.84 -2.85 -6.31
N ALA A 107 -2.09 -2.07 -5.25
CA ALA A 107 -3.11 -1.05 -5.13
C ALA A 107 -2.59 0.09 -4.22
N HIS A 108 -3.46 0.99 -3.75
CA HIS A 108 -3.03 2.16 -2.97
C HIS A 108 -2.76 1.88 -1.47
N GLY A 109 -3.15 0.72 -0.94
CA GLY A 109 -2.68 0.22 0.36
C GLY A 109 -3.17 0.97 1.61
N CYS A 110 -4.26 1.72 1.52
CA CYS A 110 -4.80 2.51 2.63
C CYS A 110 -6.25 2.13 2.92
N ASN A 111 -6.66 2.21 4.18
CA ASN A 111 -8.05 2.05 4.56
C ASN A 111 -8.94 3.18 3.99
N SER A 112 -10.26 3.10 4.21
CA SER A 112 -11.20 4.05 3.64
C SER A 112 -11.07 5.46 4.22
N VAL A 113 -11.50 6.43 3.41
CA VAL A 113 -11.66 7.83 3.83
C VAL A 113 -12.69 7.94 4.96
N MET A 114 -13.82 7.20 4.84
CA MET A 114 -14.88 7.21 5.86
C MET A 114 -14.38 6.73 7.22
N ALA A 115 -13.59 5.64 7.27
CA ALA A 115 -13.03 5.14 8.53
C ALA A 115 -12.05 6.13 9.15
N THR A 116 -11.19 6.77 8.35
CA THR A 116 -10.26 7.80 8.85
C THR A 116 -11.01 9.04 9.35
N ALA A 117 -12.02 9.51 8.62
CA ALA A 117 -12.85 10.64 9.03
C ALA A 117 -13.59 10.34 10.34
N ALA A 118 -14.16 9.13 10.48
CA ALA A 118 -14.80 8.71 11.73
C ALA A 118 -13.80 8.64 12.90
N ALA A 119 -12.59 8.13 12.68
CA ALA A 119 -11.56 8.09 13.71
C ALA A 119 -11.15 9.49 14.18
N LEU A 120 -11.04 10.45 13.26
CA LEU A 120 -10.76 11.86 13.59
C LEU A 120 -11.91 12.57 14.31
N GLU A 121 -13.16 12.19 14.00
CA GLU A 121 -14.34 12.78 14.63
C GLU A 121 -14.53 12.32 16.09
N TYR A 122 -14.21 11.04 16.36
CA TYR A 122 -14.49 10.42 17.67
C TYR A 122 -13.27 10.26 18.57
N GLY A 123 -12.06 10.49 18.09
CA GLY A 123 -10.82 10.33 18.87
C GLY A 123 -10.04 11.62 18.97
N ASP A 124 -9.33 11.81 20.08
CA ASP A 124 -8.36 12.90 20.26
C ASP A 124 -7.15 12.70 19.34
N TYR A 125 -6.81 11.44 19.09
CA TYR A 125 -5.78 11.00 18.15
C TYR A 125 -6.35 9.92 17.24
N ALA A 126 -6.14 10.06 15.94
CA ALA A 126 -6.46 9.03 14.94
C ALA A 126 -5.18 8.43 14.38
N ILE A 127 -4.99 7.13 14.59
CA ILE A 127 -3.84 6.38 14.09
C ILE A 127 -4.32 5.51 12.92
N THR A 128 -3.67 5.63 11.78
CA THR A 128 -3.96 4.79 10.60
C THR A 128 -2.68 4.17 10.06
N GLU A 129 -2.82 3.00 9.45
CA GLU A 129 -1.68 2.37 8.77
C GLU A 129 -1.64 2.71 7.27
N ALA A 130 -0.46 2.52 6.69
CA ALA A 130 -0.23 2.47 5.26
C ALA A 130 0.56 1.18 4.96
N GLY A 131 0.07 0.37 4.02
CA GLY A 131 0.53 -1.01 3.84
C GLY A 131 1.97 -1.14 3.36
N PHE A 132 2.68 -2.17 3.80
CA PHE A 132 4.06 -2.51 3.47
C PHE A 132 5.08 -1.42 3.82
N GLY A 133 6.19 -1.33 3.07
CA GLY A 133 7.22 -0.32 3.28
C GLY A 133 6.74 1.10 2.95
N ALA A 134 7.42 2.11 3.52
CA ALA A 134 7.06 3.51 3.33
C ALA A 134 7.17 3.98 1.87
N ASP A 135 7.97 3.31 1.06
CA ASP A 135 8.09 3.53 -0.38
C ASP A 135 6.83 3.15 -1.17
N LEU A 136 5.98 2.29 -0.61
CA LEU A 136 4.70 1.88 -1.18
C LEU A 136 3.53 2.50 -0.42
N GLY A 137 3.36 2.14 0.85
CA GLY A 137 2.20 2.53 1.63
C GLY A 137 2.17 4.02 1.94
N ALA A 138 3.24 4.58 2.51
CA ALA A 138 3.27 5.99 2.87
C ALA A 138 3.27 6.90 1.63
N GLU A 139 4.01 6.54 0.57
CA GLU A 139 3.97 7.24 -0.71
C GLU A 139 2.54 7.39 -1.21
N LYS A 140 1.78 6.28 -1.27
CA LYS A 140 0.41 6.28 -1.77
C LYS A 140 -0.57 6.92 -0.81
N PHE A 141 -0.33 6.80 0.49
CA PHE A 141 -1.11 7.51 1.49
C PHE A 141 -1.06 9.03 1.26
N TYR A 142 0.13 9.59 1.04
CA TYR A 142 0.29 11.03 0.79
C TYR A 142 -0.13 11.41 -0.63
N ASN A 143 0.50 10.83 -1.66
CA ASN A 143 0.27 11.24 -3.05
C ASN A 143 -1.13 10.90 -3.57
N ILE A 144 -1.83 9.92 -2.99
CA ILE A 144 -3.17 9.53 -3.44
C ILE A 144 -4.23 9.89 -2.42
N LYS A 145 -4.20 9.29 -1.21
CA LYS A 145 -5.29 9.46 -0.23
C LYS A 145 -5.33 10.89 0.33
N CYS A 146 -4.24 11.40 0.85
CA CYS A 146 -4.18 12.75 1.40
C CYS A 146 -4.44 13.81 0.33
N ARG A 147 -3.89 13.64 -0.87
CA ARG A 147 -4.16 14.54 -2.01
C ARG A 147 -5.65 14.64 -2.33
N LYS A 148 -6.36 13.50 -2.39
CA LYS A 148 -7.80 13.47 -2.71
C LYS A 148 -8.69 14.01 -1.59
N THR A 149 -8.25 13.94 -0.35
CA THR A 149 -9.09 14.19 0.83
C THR A 149 -8.72 15.46 1.60
N GLY A 150 -7.56 16.03 1.34
CA GLY A 150 -7.02 17.16 2.12
C GLY A 150 -6.52 16.78 3.51
N LEU A 151 -6.43 15.48 3.84
CA LEU A 151 -5.86 15.02 5.11
C LEU A 151 -4.41 15.48 5.27
N GLN A 152 -4.06 15.92 6.48
CA GLN A 152 -2.72 16.39 6.84
C GLN A 152 -2.27 15.63 8.10
N PRO A 153 -1.41 14.61 7.99
CA PRO A 153 -0.89 13.90 9.15
C PRO A 153 0.03 14.79 9.98
N ASP A 154 -0.14 14.77 11.29
CA ASP A 154 0.72 15.52 12.22
C ASP A 154 2.05 14.84 12.49
N LEU A 155 2.14 13.53 12.25
CA LEU A 155 3.33 12.72 12.50
C LEU A 155 3.29 11.45 11.68
N THR A 156 4.48 10.94 11.31
CA THR A 156 4.66 9.61 10.74
C THR A 156 5.46 8.73 11.68
N VAL A 157 4.88 7.59 12.06
CA VAL A 157 5.58 6.54 12.79
C VAL A 157 6.13 5.52 11.80
N LEU A 158 7.45 5.39 11.72
CA LEU A 158 8.14 4.41 10.89
C LEU A 158 8.52 3.19 11.73
N VAL A 159 7.95 2.04 11.40
CA VAL A 159 8.24 0.77 12.09
C VAL A 159 9.52 0.15 11.57
N VAL A 160 10.42 -0.22 12.47
CA VAL A 160 11.74 -0.81 12.15
C VAL A 160 11.95 -2.09 12.97
N THR A 161 12.64 -3.08 12.37
CA THR A 161 13.10 -4.29 13.04
C THR A 161 14.56 -4.57 12.75
N LEU A 162 15.31 -5.15 13.71
CA LEU A 162 16.69 -5.58 13.46
C LEU A 162 16.80 -6.61 12.35
N GLN A 163 15.82 -7.51 12.25
CA GLN A 163 15.82 -8.53 11.22
C GLN A 163 15.76 -7.92 9.81
N ALA A 164 14.93 -6.89 9.61
CA ALA A 164 14.85 -6.19 8.33
C ALA A 164 16.16 -5.46 8.00
N LEU A 165 16.77 -4.77 8.97
CA LEU A 165 18.05 -4.09 8.77
C LEU A 165 19.17 -5.09 8.43
N LYS A 166 19.27 -6.20 9.16
CA LYS A 166 20.24 -7.25 8.88
C LYS A 166 20.05 -7.86 7.49
N MET A 167 18.80 -8.14 7.10
CA MET A 167 18.49 -8.63 5.75
C MET A 167 18.95 -7.65 4.67
N HIS A 168 18.66 -6.37 4.82
CA HIS A 168 19.10 -5.33 3.90
C HIS A 168 20.61 -5.05 3.97
N GLY A 169 21.25 -5.39 5.08
CA GLY A 169 22.70 -5.38 5.26
C GLY A 169 23.42 -6.61 4.69
N GLY A 170 22.69 -7.53 4.05
CA GLY A 170 23.26 -8.72 3.40
C GLY A 170 23.46 -9.92 4.31
N VAL A 171 22.91 -9.92 5.51
CA VAL A 171 22.93 -11.09 6.41
C VAL A 171 21.98 -12.16 5.85
N ALA A 172 22.44 -13.43 5.83
CA ALA A 172 21.62 -14.54 5.36
C ALA A 172 20.34 -14.70 6.18
N LEU A 173 19.25 -15.08 5.53
CA LEU A 173 17.92 -15.17 6.19
C LEU A 173 17.91 -16.17 7.37
N GLU A 174 18.72 -17.21 7.33
CA GLU A 174 18.93 -18.18 8.42
C GLU A 174 19.60 -17.55 9.65
N ASP A 175 20.41 -16.49 9.47
CA ASP A 175 21.23 -15.86 10.51
C ASP A 175 20.64 -14.52 11.01
N ILE A 176 19.59 -13.98 10.41
CA ILE A 176 19.04 -12.65 10.77
C ILE A 176 18.56 -12.54 12.22
N LYS A 177 18.31 -13.66 12.88
CA LYS A 177 17.91 -13.72 14.30
C LYS A 177 19.12 -13.75 15.26
N GLN A 178 20.34 -13.91 14.74
CA GLN A 178 21.56 -13.88 15.55
C GLN A 178 22.02 -12.44 15.74
N PRO A 179 22.66 -12.12 16.90
CA PRO A 179 23.27 -10.81 17.10
C PRO A 179 24.30 -10.50 16.01
N ASN A 180 24.18 -9.35 15.36
CA ASN A 180 25.08 -8.92 14.30
C ASN A 180 24.98 -7.41 14.07
N VAL A 181 25.71 -6.64 14.91
CA VAL A 181 25.76 -5.16 14.81
C VAL A 181 26.26 -4.72 13.43
N ALA A 182 27.35 -5.28 12.94
CA ALA A 182 27.90 -4.86 11.63
C ALA A 182 26.94 -5.13 10.47
N GLY A 183 26.22 -6.26 10.49
CA GLY A 183 25.19 -6.57 9.48
C GLY A 183 24.00 -5.63 9.58
N MET A 184 23.61 -5.23 10.78
CA MET A 184 22.56 -4.23 11.00
C MET A 184 22.96 -2.85 10.48
N GLU A 185 24.17 -2.38 10.83
CA GLU A 185 24.70 -1.08 10.38
C GLU A 185 24.83 -1.03 8.85
N ALA A 186 25.25 -2.12 8.22
CA ALA A 186 25.28 -2.23 6.76
C ALA A 186 23.90 -2.06 6.12
N GLY A 187 22.81 -2.29 6.85
CA GLY A 187 21.43 -2.09 6.40
C GLY A 187 20.86 -0.69 6.64
N TYR A 188 21.58 0.21 7.31
CA TYR A 188 21.07 1.56 7.63
C TYR A 188 20.70 2.39 6.40
N TRP A 189 21.36 2.16 5.26
CA TRP A 189 20.99 2.83 4.01
C TRP A 189 19.49 2.69 3.67
N ASN A 190 18.88 1.54 4.01
CA ASN A 190 17.45 1.30 3.77
C ASN A 190 16.58 2.15 4.69
N LEU A 191 16.89 2.18 5.98
CA LEU A 191 16.22 3.03 6.97
C LEU A 191 16.36 4.51 6.61
N ASP A 192 17.59 4.95 6.34
CA ASP A 192 17.91 6.34 5.99
C ASP A 192 17.12 6.81 4.77
N LYS A 193 16.99 5.96 3.77
CA LYS A 193 16.21 6.26 2.56
C LYS A 193 14.73 6.39 2.86
N HIS A 194 14.16 5.50 3.68
CA HIS A 194 12.77 5.63 4.11
C HIS A 194 12.54 6.91 4.90
N VAL A 195 13.41 7.25 5.85
CA VAL A 195 13.32 8.48 6.63
C VAL A 195 13.40 9.72 5.71
N LYS A 196 14.40 9.77 4.80
CA LYS A 196 14.53 10.87 3.84
C LYS A 196 13.31 11.02 2.94
N ASN A 197 12.77 9.91 2.45
CA ASN A 197 11.54 9.93 1.66
C ASN A 197 10.37 10.52 2.44
N LEU A 198 10.15 10.10 3.69
CA LEU A 198 9.09 10.65 4.54
C LEU A 198 9.29 12.14 4.83
N GLN A 199 10.51 12.55 5.13
CA GLN A 199 10.87 13.96 5.34
C GLN A 199 10.65 14.82 4.08
N SER A 200 10.83 14.25 2.88
CA SER A 200 10.56 14.97 1.62
C SER A 200 9.08 15.32 1.43
N PHE A 201 8.17 14.59 2.08
CA PHE A 201 6.75 14.93 2.16
C PHE A 201 6.42 15.98 3.25
N GLY A 202 7.42 16.50 3.97
CA GLY A 202 7.25 17.44 5.08
C GLY A 202 6.95 16.76 6.43
N GLN A 203 7.14 15.43 6.51
CA GLN A 203 6.78 14.69 7.71
C GLN A 203 7.86 14.76 8.79
N THR A 204 7.43 14.96 10.03
CA THR A 204 8.20 14.63 11.22
C THR A 204 8.10 13.11 11.43
N VAL A 205 9.24 12.46 11.65
CA VAL A 205 9.35 11.00 11.73
C VAL A 205 9.75 10.56 13.13
N VAL A 206 8.99 9.61 13.68
CA VAL A 206 9.34 8.85 14.89
C VAL A 206 9.57 7.40 14.50
N ILE A 207 10.63 6.81 15.02
CA ILE A 207 10.97 5.41 14.82
C ILE A 207 10.33 4.57 15.92
N ALA A 208 9.45 3.65 15.54
CA ALA A 208 8.93 2.59 16.39
C ALA A 208 9.75 1.31 16.16
N PHE A 209 10.64 1.02 17.08
CA PHE A 209 11.42 -0.21 17.00
C PHE A 209 10.61 -1.39 17.53
N ASN A 210 10.14 -2.27 16.67
CA ASN A 210 9.45 -3.51 17.07
C ASN A 210 10.46 -4.53 17.58
N LYS A 211 10.48 -4.72 18.91
CA LYS A 211 11.42 -5.62 19.59
C LYS A 211 10.97 -7.08 19.50
N PHE A 212 11.87 -7.96 19.07
CA PHE A 212 11.72 -9.40 19.14
C PHE A 212 12.55 -9.98 20.31
N ALA A 213 12.21 -11.19 20.75
CA ALA A 213 12.89 -11.86 21.88
C ALA A 213 14.37 -12.15 21.62
N THR A 214 14.79 -12.16 20.36
CA THR A 214 16.18 -12.42 19.95
C THR A 214 17.04 -11.15 19.86
N ASP A 215 16.43 -9.97 19.99
CA ASP A 215 17.11 -8.70 19.83
C ASP A 215 17.93 -8.36 21.08
N THR A 216 19.18 -7.92 20.92
CA THR A 216 20.07 -7.58 22.02
C THR A 216 19.99 -6.09 22.37
N ASP A 217 20.21 -5.77 23.64
CA ASP A 217 20.22 -4.37 24.10
C ASP A 217 21.37 -3.56 23.44
N GLU A 218 22.50 -4.21 23.10
CA GLU A 218 23.60 -3.57 22.37
C GLU A 218 23.15 -3.12 20.98
N GLU A 219 22.50 -3.99 20.19
CA GLU A 219 22.01 -3.66 18.86
C GLU A 219 20.94 -2.55 18.93
N ILE A 220 20.06 -2.60 19.93
CA ILE A 220 19.01 -1.59 20.12
C ILE A 220 19.62 -0.22 20.41
N GLU A 221 20.64 -0.17 21.27
CA GLU A 221 21.29 1.09 21.64
C GLU A 221 22.10 1.70 20.48
N VAL A 222 22.76 0.86 19.67
CA VAL A 222 23.47 1.31 18.46
C VAL A 222 22.47 1.87 17.44
N LEU A 223 21.33 1.22 17.23
CA LEU A 223 20.27 1.70 16.36
C LEU A 223 19.65 3.01 16.88
N ARG A 224 19.40 3.11 18.20
CA ARG A 224 18.86 4.33 18.83
C ARG A 224 19.73 5.54 18.51
N LYS A 225 21.04 5.42 18.72
CA LYS A 225 22.01 6.51 18.43
C LYS A 225 21.96 6.94 16.96
N HIS A 226 21.93 5.99 16.04
CA HIS A 226 21.81 6.29 14.63
C HIS A 226 20.51 7.07 14.30
N CYS A 227 19.37 6.65 14.87
CA CYS A 227 18.09 7.34 14.67
C CYS A 227 18.11 8.78 15.25
N GLU A 228 18.70 8.96 16.43
CA GLU A 228 18.88 10.27 17.06
C GLU A 228 19.78 11.20 16.23
N GLU A 229 20.86 10.69 15.64
CA GLU A 229 21.75 11.42 14.73
C GLU A 229 21.02 11.86 13.46
N MET A 230 20.02 11.08 12.98
CA MET A 230 19.14 11.47 11.90
C MET A 230 18.07 12.50 12.31
N GLY A 231 18.01 12.89 13.57
CA GLY A 231 17.00 13.80 14.12
C GLY A 231 15.62 13.19 14.31
N CYS A 232 15.53 11.85 14.31
CA CYS A 232 14.29 11.09 14.55
C CYS A 232 14.15 10.75 16.04
N GLY A 233 12.93 10.87 16.59
CA GLY A 233 12.58 10.27 17.87
C GLY A 233 12.63 8.73 17.75
N PHE A 234 13.03 8.04 18.80
CA PHE A 234 13.12 6.58 18.82
C PHE A 234 12.46 6.04 20.09
N ALA A 235 11.58 5.05 19.93
CA ALA A 235 10.97 4.32 21.05
C ALA A 235 10.95 2.82 20.77
N VAL A 236 11.18 2.04 21.82
CA VAL A 236 11.03 0.58 21.79
C VAL A 236 9.53 0.23 21.88
N ASN A 237 9.07 -0.61 20.97
CA ASN A 237 7.72 -1.15 20.97
C ASN A 237 7.75 -2.66 21.21
N SER A 238 7.35 -3.10 22.39
CA SER A 238 7.19 -4.51 22.79
C SER A 238 5.73 -4.93 22.92
N ALA A 239 4.79 -4.23 22.27
CA ALA A 239 3.35 -4.46 22.39
C ALA A 239 2.93 -5.90 22.03
N PHE A 240 3.66 -6.59 21.15
CA PHE A 240 3.38 -7.99 20.83
C PHE A 240 3.49 -8.91 22.06
N ALA A 241 4.50 -8.69 22.92
CA ALA A 241 4.75 -9.51 24.09
C ALA A 241 4.01 -8.97 25.35
N GLU A 242 3.83 -7.66 25.45
CA GLU A 242 3.43 -6.98 26.69
C GLU A 242 2.09 -6.21 26.59
N GLY A 243 1.43 -6.30 25.42
CA GLY A 243 0.20 -5.53 25.18
C GLY A 243 0.43 -4.01 25.24
N GLY A 244 -0.56 -3.26 25.66
CA GLY A 244 -0.50 -1.79 25.71
C GLY A 244 0.66 -1.24 26.53
N LYS A 245 1.12 -1.95 27.57
CA LYS A 245 2.30 -1.55 28.35
C LYS A 245 3.56 -1.45 27.51
N GLY A 246 3.73 -2.37 26.57
CA GLY A 246 4.88 -2.39 25.68
C GLY A 246 4.90 -1.27 24.64
N ALA A 247 3.80 -0.50 24.52
CA ALA A 247 3.68 0.64 23.61
C ALA A 247 3.74 2.00 24.32
N MET A 248 3.87 2.04 25.65
CA MET A 248 3.79 3.30 26.41
C MET A 248 4.85 4.32 26.01
N GLU A 249 6.12 3.90 25.92
CA GLU A 249 7.22 4.77 25.50
C GLU A 249 6.95 5.40 24.12
N LEU A 250 6.45 4.59 23.20
CA LEU A 250 6.09 5.05 21.85
C LEU A 250 4.92 6.05 21.90
N ALA A 251 3.89 5.78 22.69
CA ALA A 251 2.73 6.65 22.81
C ALA A 251 3.11 8.02 23.39
N GLU A 252 3.90 8.05 24.47
CA GLU A 252 4.41 9.28 25.08
C GLU A 252 5.28 10.09 24.10
N LEU A 253 6.16 9.40 23.36
CA LEU A 253 6.99 10.05 22.34
C LEU A 253 6.16 10.63 21.20
N VAL A 254 5.13 9.93 20.73
CA VAL A 254 4.22 10.41 19.68
C VAL A 254 3.50 11.67 20.12
N VAL A 255 2.85 11.65 21.28
CA VAL A 255 2.12 12.82 21.82
C VAL A 255 3.07 14.02 21.98
N LYS A 256 4.20 13.81 22.64
CA LYS A 256 5.20 14.87 22.83
C LYS A 256 5.69 15.44 21.49
N THR A 257 5.93 14.58 20.50
CA THR A 257 6.44 15.03 19.20
C THR A 257 5.40 15.84 18.42
N ILE A 258 4.12 15.44 18.48
CA ILE A 258 3.02 16.20 17.87
C ILE A 258 2.92 17.59 18.51
N ASP A 259 3.02 17.69 19.85
CA ASP A 259 2.94 18.96 20.55
C ASP A 259 4.13 19.90 20.28
N GLU A 260 5.35 19.36 20.18
CA GLU A 260 6.58 20.15 20.06
C GLU A 260 7.01 20.39 18.60
N ARG A 261 6.80 19.41 17.72
CA ARG A 261 7.31 19.42 16.33
C ARG A 261 6.35 18.69 15.38
N PRO A 262 5.11 19.16 15.17
CA PRO A 262 4.21 18.53 14.22
C PRO A 262 4.80 18.59 12.80
N SER A 263 4.32 17.72 11.94
CA SER A 263 4.70 17.74 10.51
C SER A 263 4.34 19.06 9.84
N ALA A 264 5.13 19.46 8.85
CA ALA A 264 4.79 20.54 7.94
C ALA A 264 3.59 20.15 7.05
N PRO A 265 2.91 21.11 6.39
CA PRO A 265 1.96 20.79 5.34
C PRO A 265 2.58 19.85 4.29
N LEU A 266 1.79 18.90 3.79
CA LEU A 266 2.28 17.90 2.84
C LEU A 266 2.82 18.52 1.56
N TYR A 267 4.00 18.07 1.16
CA TYR A 267 4.57 18.28 -0.18
C TYR A 267 4.36 17.01 -0.99
N PHE A 268 3.71 17.12 -2.14
CA PHE A 268 3.48 15.99 -3.02
C PHE A 268 4.66 15.81 -3.99
N THR A 269 4.93 14.54 -4.33
CA THR A 269 6.06 14.20 -5.22
C THR A 269 5.90 14.78 -6.62
N TYR A 270 4.65 14.94 -7.08
CA TYR A 270 4.30 15.46 -8.40
C TYR A 270 3.07 16.37 -8.32
N ALA A 271 2.87 17.22 -9.34
CA ALA A 271 1.70 18.06 -9.49
C ALA A 271 0.58 17.32 -10.26
N ASP A 272 -0.68 17.78 -10.12
CA ASP A 272 -1.80 17.21 -10.86
C ASP A 272 -1.68 17.46 -12.37
N GLU A 273 -1.03 18.55 -12.76
CA GLU A 273 -0.81 18.99 -14.13
C GLU A 273 0.36 18.27 -14.83
N ASP A 274 1.20 17.55 -14.08
CA ASP A 274 2.26 16.76 -14.68
C ASP A 274 1.67 15.67 -15.58
N SER A 275 2.33 15.34 -16.68
CA SER A 275 1.95 14.21 -17.51
C SER A 275 2.06 12.89 -16.75
N VAL A 276 1.42 11.84 -17.25
CA VAL A 276 1.49 10.51 -16.62
C VAL A 276 2.94 10.03 -16.53
N GLU A 277 3.71 10.26 -17.60
CA GLU A 277 5.12 9.92 -17.67
C GLU A 277 5.94 10.68 -16.61
N GLU A 278 5.76 12.00 -16.50
CA GLU A 278 6.46 12.83 -15.50
C GLU A 278 6.12 12.43 -14.07
N LYS A 279 4.85 12.08 -13.78
CA LYS A 279 4.44 11.56 -12.47
C LYS A 279 5.18 10.27 -12.13
N ILE A 280 5.26 9.33 -13.08
CA ILE A 280 5.98 8.06 -12.91
C ILE A 280 7.47 8.32 -12.68
N GLU A 281 8.10 9.16 -13.48
CA GLU A 281 9.51 9.51 -13.36
C GLU A 281 9.83 10.17 -12.01
N LYS A 282 9.01 11.12 -11.57
CA LYS A 282 9.20 11.80 -10.27
C LYS A 282 9.15 10.83 -9.09
N VAL A 283 8.21 9.89 -9.07
CA VAL A 283 8.15 8.86 -8.02
C VAL A 283 9.35 7.92 -8.13
N ALA A 284 9.67 7.43 -9.34
CA ALA A 284 10.76 6.50 -9.58
C ALA A 284 12.13 7.09 -9.19
N PHE A 285 12.41 8.33 -9.58
CA PHE A 285 13.71 8.96 -9.32
C PHE A 285 13.82 9.46 -7.87
N ASN A 286 12.82 10.19 -7.38
CA ASN A 286 12.93 10.87 -6.09
C ASN A 286 12.76 9.91 -4.90
N LEU A 287 11.85 8.92 -5.01
CA LEU A 287 11.54 8.05 -3.90
C LEU A 287 12.19 6.66 -4.02
N TYR A 288 12.21 6.08 -5.21
CA TYR A 288 12.79 4.73 -5.37
C TYR A 288 14.30 4.78 -5.66
N GLY A 289 14.82 5.86 -6.29
CA GLY A 289 16.22 5.97 -6.67
C GLY A 289 16.54 5.29 -7.99
N ALA A 290 15.53 5.13 -8.88
CA ALA A 290 15.76 4.64 -10.24
C ALA A 290 16.67 5.60 -11.02
N GLY A 291 17.45 5.07 -11.95
CA GLY A 291 18.28 5.85 -12.87
C GLY A 291 17.62 6.08 -14.22
N SER A 292 16.63 5.28 -14.55
CA SER A 292 15.84 5.40 -15.78
C SER A 292 14.46 4.79 -15.64
N VAL A 293 13.53 5.25 -16.49
CA VAL A 293 12.19 4.66 -16.64
C VAL A 293 12.02 4.23 -18.09
N THR A 294 11.59 3.01 -18.32
CA THR A 294 11.23 2.50 -19.63
C THR A 294 9.80 1.98 -19.64
N MET A 295 9.15 1.98 -20.80
CA MET A 295 7.75 1.60 -20.93
C MET A 295 7.55 0.66 -22.10
N SER A 296 6.72 -0.38 -21.90
CA SER A 296 6.25 -1.24 -22.97
C SER A 296 5.38 -0.48 -23.98
N ASP A 297 5.14 -1.04 -25.14
CA ASP A 297 4.25 -0.42 -26.13
C ASP A 297 2.80 -0.40 -25.65
N SER A 298 2.36 -1.41 -24.88
CA SER A 298 1.02 -1.41 -24.27
C SER A 298 0.85 -0.29 -23.22
N ALA A 299 1.88 -0.04 -22.42
CA ALA A 299 1.85 1.06 -21.45
C ALA A 299 1.76 2.43 -22.14
N LYS A 300 2.54 2.64 -23.21
CA LYS A 300 2.48 3.88 -24.02
C LYS A 300 1.12 4.08 -24.67
N ALA A 301 0.56 3.02 -25.27
CA ALA A 301 -0.78 3.07 -25.88
C ALA A 301 -1.86 3.44 -24.84
N MET A 302 -1.76 2.90 -23.61
CA MET A 302 -2.69 3.26 -22.53
C MET A 302 -2.52 4.72 -22.08
N ILE A 303 -1.31 5.26 -22.05
CA ILE A 303 -1.08 6.69 -21.76
C ILE A 303 -1.76 7.57 -22.81
N ASP A 304 -1.65 7.22 -24.08
CA ASP A 304 -2.34 7.96 -25.15
C ASP A 304 -3.86 7.89 -24.97
N GLU A 305 -4.40 6.76 -24.52
CA GLU A 305 -5.82 6.62 -24.22
C GLU A 305 -6.26 7.44 -23.01
N ILE A 306 -5.44 7.47 -21.94
CA ILE A 306 -5.66 8.30 -20.75
C ILE A 306 -5.75 9.79 -21.15
N LYS A 307 -4.86 10.23 -22.05
CA LYS A 307 -4.87 11.61 -22.61
C LYS A 307 -6.17 11.93 -23.35
N LYS A 308 -6.61 11.03 -24.23
CA LYS A 308 -7.89 11.20 -24.97
C LYS A 308 -9.09 11.27 -24.04
N LEU A 309 -9.09 10.50 -22.95
CA LEU A 309 -10.16 10.48 -21.95
C LEU A 309 -10.10 11.65 -20.94
N GLY A 310 -9.04 12.48 -20.99
CA GLY A 310 -8.85 13.61 -20.07
C GLY A 310 -8.57 13.19 -18.63
N ALA A 311 -8.01 11.99 -18.42
CA ALA A 311 -7.77 11.40 -17.11
C ALA A 311 -6.32 11.60 -16.60
N GLU A 312 -5.50 12.41 -17.27
CA GLU A 312 -4.10 12.67 -16.91
C GLU A 312 -3.91 13.24 -15.50
N LYS A 313 -4.93 13.98 -14.99
CA LYS A 313 -4.90 14.56 -13.64
C LYS A 313 -4.99 13.53 -12.52
N PHE A 314 -5.39 12.31 -12.81
CA PHE A 314 -5.48 11.28 -11.78
C PHE A 314 -4.10 10.96 -11.19
N PRO A 315 -4.04 10.68 -9.87
CA PRO A 315 -2.81 10.24 -9.25
C PRO A 315 -2.40 8.87 -9.78
N ILE A 316 -1.10 8.61 -9.76
CA ILE A 316 -0.52 7.33 -10.13
C ILE A 316 -0.37 6.42 -8.91
N CYS A 317 -0.52 5.12 -9.13
CA CYS A 317 -0.34 4.08 -8.15
C CYS A 317 0.62 3.04 -8.71
N ILE A 318 1.91 3.12 -8.36
CA ILE A 318 2.91 2.18 -8.89
C ILE A 318 2.82 0.86 -8.14
N ALA A 319 2.49 -0.20 -8.88
CA ALA A 319 2.49 -1.58 -8.40
C ALA A 319 3.86 -2.20 -8.66
N LYS A 320 4.56 -2.60 -7.59
CA LYS A 320 5.88 -3.25 -7.63
C LYS A 320 6.06 -4.19 -6.45
N THR A 321 7.20 -4.89 -6.39
CA THR A 321 7.55 -5.71 -5.24
C THR A 321 7.63 -4.89 -3.95
N GLN A 322 7.22 -5.50 -2.84
CA GLN A 322 7.31 -4.91 -1.50
C GLN A 322 8.67 -5.16 -0.81
N TYR A 323 9.56 -5.91 -1.41
CA TYR A 323 10.82 -6.35 -0.77
C TYR A 323 12.03 -5.48 -1.11
N SER A 324 11.90 -4.53 -2.00
CA SER A 324 13.00 -3.67 -2.46
C SER A 324 12.46 -2.34 -2.96
N PHE A 325 13.27 -1.28 -2.92
CA PHE A 325 12.97 -0.03 -3.64
C PHE A 325 12.92 -0.25 -5.16
N SER A 326 13.66 -1.24 -5.68
CA SER A 326 13.62 -1.61 -7.10
C SER A 326 12.42 -2.48 -7.46
N THR A 327 12.39 -2.99 -8.69
CA THR A 327 11.41 -3.99 -9.16
C THR A 327 11.88 -5.43 -8.98
N ASP A 328 13.11 -5.65 -8.48
CA ASP A 328 13.65 -6.96 -8.17
C ASP A 328 13.41 -7.29 -6.68
N ALA A 329 12.60 -8.32 -6.42
CA ALA A 329 12.26 -8.78 -5.08
C ALA A 329 13.44 -9.34 -4.28
N LYS A 330 14.59 -9.59 -4.91
CA LYS A 330 15.80 -10.12 -4.28
C LYS A 330 16.90 -9.07 -4.08
N ALA A 331 16.68 -7.85 -4.54
CA ALA A 331 17.64 -6.76 -4.38
C ALA A 331 17.54 -6.18 -2.97
N TYR A 332 18.14 -6.84 -1.99
CA TYR A 332 18.14 -6.42 -0.58
C TYR A 332 19.21 -5.38 -0.23
N GLY A 333 20.26 -5.26 -1.02
CA GLY A 333 21.31 -4.25 -0.82
C GLY A 333 20.89 -2.85 -1.30
N PRO A 334 21.83 -1.87 -1.28
CA PRO A 334 21.59 -0.55 -1.84
C PRO A 334 21.11 -0.64 -3.28
N THR A 335 19.91 -0.10 -3.55
CA THR A 335 19.28 -0.15 -4.86
C THR A 335 19.16 1.27 -5.39
N GLU A 336 20.15 1.71 -6.15
CA GLU A 336 20.17 3.00 -6.83
C GLU A 336 20.55 2.83 -8.30
N GLY A 337 20.08 3.74 -9.15
CA GLY A 337 20.43 3.77 -10.56
C GLY A 337 19.85 2.64 -11.39
N PHE A 338 18.92 1.84 -10.86
CA PHE A 338 18.26 0.76 -11.60
C PHE A 338 17.27 1.29 -12.63
N GLU A 339 16.94 0.46 -13.62
CA GLU A 339 15.85 0.74 -14.56
C GLU A 339 14.50 0.33 -13.94
N LEU A 340 13.53 1.26 -13.90
CA LEU A 340 12.14 0.95 -13.62
C LEU A 340 11.41 0.70 -14.93
N HIS A 341 11.13 -0.57 -15.23
CA HIS A 341 10.37 -0.96 -16.42
C HIS A 341 8.88 -1.00 -16.15
N VAL A 342 8.12 -0.10 -16.76
CA VAL A 342 6.65 -0.11 -16.76
C VAL A 342 6.16 -1.11 -17.79
N ARG A 343 5.65 -2.24 -17.30
CA ARG A 343 5.15 -3.34 -18.13
C ARG A 343 3.77 -3.05 -18.69
N ASP A 344 2.91 -2.41 -17.90
CA ASP A 344 1.52 -2.14 -18.26
C ASP A 344 0.94 -1.01 -17.41
N ILE A 345 -0.16 -0.41 -17.88
CA ILE A 345 -0.91 0.63 -17.17
C ILE A 345 -2.39 0.28 -17.22
N THR A 346 -3.09 0.44 -16.11
CA THR A 346 -4.53 0.27 -16.01
C THR A 346 -5.17 1.58 -15.55
N LEU A 347 -6.17 2.06 -16.28
CA LEU A 347 -6.95 3.23 -15.90
C LEU A 347 -8.16 2.82 -15.07
N ASN A 348 -8.20 3.19 -13.81
CA ASN A 348 -9.33 3.00 -12.91
C ASN A 348 -10.15 4.29 -12.87
N MET A 349 -11.05 4.47 -13.84
CA MET A 349 -11.85 5.69 -14.01
C MET A 349 -12.79 5.96 -12.84
N GLY A 350 -13.41 4.93 -12.27
CA GLY A 350 -14.30 5.06 -11.12
C GLY A 350 -13.56 5.39 -9.83
N ALA A 351 -12.39 4.82 -9.64
CA ALA A 351 -11.49 5.14 -8.51
C ALA A 351 -10.72 6.45 -8.73
N GLU A 352 -10.73 6.99 -9.96
CA GLU A 352 -9.96 8.18 -10.37
C GLU A 352 -8.47 8.00 -10.06
N MET A 353 -7.88 6.90 -10.57
CA MET A 353 -6.51 6.49 -10.28
C MET A 353 -5.90 5.75 -11.47
N ILE A 354 -4.62 5.99 -11.74
CA ILE A 354 -3.85 5.29 -12.79
C ILE A 354 -2.95 4.27 -12.10
N VAL A 355 -3.15 2.97 -12.36
CA VAL A 355 -2.31 1.90 -11.82
C VAL A 355 -1.18 1.58 -12.80
N VAL A 356 0.05 1.77 -12.36
CA VAL A 356 1.28 1.57 -13.13
C VAL A 356 1.93 0.26 -12.69
N ILE A 357 2.00 -0.74 -13.56
CA ILE A 357 2.51 -2.06 -13.24
C ILE A 357 3.99 -2.15 -13.61
N ALA A 358 4.86 -2.15 -12.59
CA ALA A 358 6.30 -2.17 -12.75
C ALA A 358 6.89 -3.54 -12.37
N GLY A 359 7.74 -4.08 -13.25
CA GLY A 359 8.37 -5.38 -13.05
C GLY A 359 7.40 -6.57 -13.08
N PRO A 360 7.79 -7.72 -12.48
CA PRO A 360 7.04 -8.97 -12.60
C PRO A 360 5.88 -9.13 -11.60
N ILE A 361 5.39 -8.05 -11.01
CA ILE A 361 4.30 -8.11 -10.01
C ILE A 361 3.02 -8.73 -10.60
N MET A 362 2.30 -9.50 -9.78
CA MET A 362 1.06 -10.17 -10.17
C MET A 362 -0.11 -9.64 -9.34
N ARG A 363 -1.18 -9.23 -10.00
CA ARG A 363 -2.43 -8.78 -9.36
C ARG A 363 -3.38 -9.92 -8.99
N MET A 364 -3.06 -11.16 -9.38
CA MET A 364 -3.69 -12.39 -8.90
C MET A 364 -2.59 -13.33 -8.40
N PRO A 365 -2.19 -13.27 -7.14
CA PRO A 365 -1.23 -14.20 -6.56
C PRO A 365 -1.82 -15.62 -6.52
N GLY A 366 -0.96 -16.61 -6.64
CA GLY A 366 -1.36 -18.01 -6.48
C GLY A 366 -0.95 -18.53 -5.11
N LEU A 367 -1.62 -19.59 -4.66
CA LEU A 367 -1.21 -20.30 -3.45
C LEU A 367 0.19 -20.92 -3.63
N PRO A 368 0.98 -21.06 -2.55
CA PRO A 368 2.24 -21.79 -2.59
C PRO A 368 1.99 -23.27 -2.95
N LYS A 369 3.07 -23.99 -3.27
CA LYS A 369 2.99 -25.42 -3.64
C LYS A 369 2.45 -26.28 -2.49
N SER A 370 2.75 -25.90 -1.23
CA SER A 370 2.15 -26.46 -0.01
C SER A 370 1.44 -25.32 0.73
N PRO A 371 0.13 -25.16 0.49
CA PRO A 371 -0.66 -24.11 1.13
C PRO A 371 -0.95 -24.42 2.59
N GLN A 372 -1.15 -23.38 3.40
CA GLN A 372 -1.51 -23.52 4.82
C GLN A 372 -2.77 -24.37 5.04
N ALA A 373 -3.70 -24.35 4.08
CA ALA A 373 -4.92 -25.14 4.12
C ALA A 373 -4.70 -26.66 4.31
N GLU A 374 -3.54 -27.19 3.89
CA GLU A 374 -3.19 -28.60 4.10
C GLU A 374 -2.90 -28.94 5.57
N ARG A 375 -2.66 -27.94 6.42
CA ARG A 375 -2.30 -28.08 7.83
C ARG A 375 -3.39 -27.63 8.79
N ILE A 376 -4.38 -26.88 8.30
CA ILE A 376 -5.51 -26.41 9.11
C ILE A 376 -6.51 -27.57 9.28
N ASP A 377 -6.85 -27.88 10.53
CA ASP A 377 -7.84 -28.89 10.87
C ASP A 377 -8.68 -28.48 12.08
N VAL A 378 -9.76 -29.19 12.34
CA VAL A 378 -10.60 -29.04 13.53
C VAL A 378 -10.51 -30.32 14.37
N VAL A 379 -9.80 -30.25 15.49
CA VAL A 379 -9.60 -31.37 16.40
C VAL A 379 -10.36 -31.08 17.71
N ASN A 380 -11.32 -31.94 18.06
CA ASN A 380 -12.16 -31.78 19.26
C ASN A 380 -12.90 -30.43 19.36
N GLY A 381 -13.24 -29.81 18.23
CA GLY A 381 -13.91 -28.52 18.17
C GLY A 381 -12.95 -27.30 18.20
N GLU A 382 -11.66 -27.53 18.30
CA GLU A 382 -10.63 -26.48 18.27
C GLU A 382 -9.92 -26.45 16.90
N ILE A 383 -9.67 -25.23 16.38
CA ILE A 383 -8.94 -25.04 15.14
C ILE A 383 -7.44 -25.18 15.41
N THR A 384 -6.77 -26.03 14.64
CA THR A 384 -5.32 -26.28 14.71
C THR A 384 -4.64 -25.89 13.40
N GLY A 385 -3.31 -25.69 13.41
CA GLY A 385 -2.52 -25.48 12.20
C GLY A 385 -2.60 -24.04 11.62
N LEU A 386 -3.05 -23.06 12.38
CA LEU A 386 -3.09 -21.64 11.95
C LEU A 386 -1.73 -20.95 12.00
N SER A 387 -0.76 -21.49 12.73
CA SER A 387 0.59 -20.95 12.94
C SER A 387 1.68 -21.94 12.52
#